data_7c6a870b598463654d2cc153397ed8a9
#
_entry.id   7c6a870b598463654d2cc153397ed8a9
#
_cell.length_a   1.000
_cell.length_b   1.000
_cell.length_c   1.000
_cell.angle_alpha   90.00
_cell.angle_beta   90.00
_cell.angle_gamma   90.00
#
_symmetry.space_group_name_H-M   'P 1'
#
loop_
_entity.id
_entity.type
_entity.pdbx_description
1 polymer ?
#
loop_
_entity_poly.entity_id
_entity_poly.type
_entity_poly.pdbx_seq_one_letter_code
_entity_poly.pdbx_strand_id
1 'polypeptide(L)'
;MLVLGIESSCDETAAAVVADGERICSSVVASQVLMHEKYGGVVPELASREHLRAIEPVVDEACRLAKLTLQDVDAIAVTEGPGLVGSLLVGLVYGKALALSMNKPLVGVNHLEGHIHAVLLENKMDRAAGKLLPEARVPAVTLAVSGGHTSLFLVTPGTPTPQMTCPPFNYTQLGHSRDDAAGEAFDKVARLLALGYPGGPVIDKLSRFGNPHAVDFGHIKMRGNPLDFSFSGLKTAMLYRVRGTELAREAEERRAWRKTVARPTADDLREHCSQATIDLIASFQNAVVQDLVERTLAAAEDSRVDNIFVSGGVACNSLLRQRFTDWCRGFNVFFPSPNLSTDNAAMIAAAGYYRLRAGERAGISLSPHASFPLGTKRPQPQ
;
A
#
# COMPACT_ATOMS: atom_id res chain seq x y z
N MET A 1 14.40 -18.03 12.27
CA MET A 1 14.63 -16.68 12.81
C MET A 1 13.28 -15.96 12.92
N LEU A 2 12.97 -15.51 14.12
CA LEU A 2 11.74 -14.76 14.41
C LEU A 2 12.03 -13.27 14.31
N VAL A 3 11.35 -12.57 13.42
CA VAL A 3 11.50 -11.12 13.21
C VAL A 3 10.24 -10.42 13.67
N LEU A 4 10.38 -9.46 14.60
CA LEU A 4 9.32 -8.51 14.95
C LEU A 4 9.35 -7.36 13.96
N GLY A 5 8.30 -7.22 13.17
CA GLY A 5 8.07 -6.06 12.30
C GLY A 5 7.27 -4.98 13.01
N ILE A 6 7.60 -3.71 12.74
CA ILE A 6 6.87 -2.53 13.22
C ILE A 6 6.63 -1.61 12.02
N GLU A 7 5.36 -1.28 11.78
CA GLU A 7 4.91 -0.36 10.74
C GLU A 7 4.17 0.82 11.36
N SER A 8 4.56 2.04 10.99
CA SER A 8 3.90 3.28 11.45
C SER A 8 4.09 4.43 10.43
N SER A 9 4.13 4.13 9.14
CA SER A 9 4.49 5.14 8.12
C SER A 9 3.39 6.18 7.83
N CYS A 10 2.12 5.85 8.10
CA CYS A 10 0.99 6.71 7.77
C CYS A 10 -0.04 6.77 8.91
N ASP A 11 -1.13 6.03 8.81
CA ASP A 11 -2.26 6.04 9.76
C ASP A 11 -2.61 4.63 10.30
N GLU A 12 -1.78 3.64 10.04
CA GLU A 12 -1.84 2.31 10.67
C GLU A 12 -0.66 2.11 11.62
N THR A 13 -0.94 1.75 12.88
CA THR A 13 0.07 1.23 13.79
C THR A 13 0.02 -0.28 13.75
N ALA A 14 1.08 -0.93 13.27
CA ALA A 14 1.06 -2.38 13.19
C ALA A 14 2.33 -3.02 13.78
N ALA A 15 2.15 -4.23 14.33
CA ALA A 15 3.23 -5.12 14.72
C ALA A 15 2.91 -6.56 14.29
N ALA A 16 3.94 -7.30 13.90
CA ALA A 16 3.81 -8.69 13.49
C ALA A 16 5.06 -9.49 13.81
N VAL A 17 4.90 -10.76 14.11
CA VAL A 17 6.01 -11.71 14.22
C VAL A 17 5.97 -12.64 13.02
N VAL A 18 7.08 -12.69 12.28
CA VAL A 18 7.25 -13.54 11.10
C VAL A 18 8.45 -14.46 11.31
N ALA A 19 8.23 -15.76 11.06
CA ALA A 19 9.27 -16.76 11.12
C ALA A 19 9.87 -16.97 9.72
N ASP A 20 11.19 -16.89 9.65
CA ASP A 20 12.01 -17.17 8.46
C ASP A 20 11.61 -16.40 7.19
N GLY A 21 10.92 -15.25 7.36
CA GLY A 21 10.40 -14.45 6.25
C GLY A 21 9.30 -15.13 5.43
N GLU A 22 8.73 -16.23 5.91
CA GLU A 22 7.82 -17.09 5.15
C GLU A 22 6.53 -17.45 5.89
N ARG A 23 6.49 -17.34 7.22
CA ARG A 23 5.34 -17.71 8.03
C ARG A 23 4.96 -16.62 9.02
N ILE A 24 3.78 -16.09 8.89
CA ILE A 24 3.20 -15.15 9.84
C ILE A 24 2.80 -15.92 11.12
N CYS A 25 3.43 -15.59 12.24
CA CYS A 25 3.06 -16.11 13.55
C CYS A 25 1.94 -15.26 14.17
N SER A 26 2.00 -13.96 13.96
CA SER A 26 0.96 -12.99 14.34
C SER A 26 1.04 -11.75 13.47
N SER A 27 -0.09 -11.04 13.34
CA SER A 27 -0.16 -9.72 12.69
C SER A 27 -1.29 -8.94 13.33
N VAL A 28 -0.97 -7.77 13.87
CA VAL A 28 -1.90 -6.87 14.55
C VAL A 28 -1.81 -5.50 13.90
N VAL A 29 -2.97 -4.91 13.60
CA VAL A 29 -3.08 -3.58 13.00
C VAL A 29 -4.11 -2.77 13.79
N ALA A 30 -3.71 -1.59 14.25
CA ALA A 30 -4.58 -0.57 14.82
C ALA A 30 -4.71 0.58 13.82
N SER A 31 -5.86 0.64 13.12
CA SER A 31 -6.12 1.66 12.10
C SER A 31 -6.73 2.91 12.70
N GLN A 32 -6.28 4.07 12.21
CA GLN A 32 -6.73 5.39 12.60
C GLN A 32 -7.77 5.98 11.63
N VAL A 33 -8.24 5.21 10.65
CA VAL A 33 -9.17 5.65 9.60
C VAL A 33 -10.38 6.38 10.18
N LEU A 34 -10.98 5.83 11.25
CA LEU A 34 -12.16 6.44 11.90
C LEU A 34 -11.87 7.81 12.50
N MET A 35 -10.66 8.03 13.00
CA MET A 35 -10.24 9.33 13.53
C MET A 35 -10.07 10.36 12.40
N HIS A 36 -9.54 9.93 11.26
CA HIS A 36 -9.25 10.78 10.13
C HIS A 36 -10.46 11.04 9.22
N GLU A 37 -11.50 10.19 9.28
CA GLU A 37 -12.71 10.30 8.45
C GLU A 37 -13.36 11.70 8.52
N LYS A 38 -13.47 12.28 9.71
CA LYS A 38 -14.05 13.62 9.93
C LYS A 38 -13.27 14.75 9.25
N TYR A 39 -11.99 14.52 8.96
CA TYR A 39 -11.13 15.48 8.23
C TYR A 39 -11.08 15.19 6.73
N GLY A 40 -11.58 14.02 6.33
CA GLY A 40 -11.58 13.54 4.94
C GLY A 40 -10.18 13.25 4.41
N GLY A 41 -9.27 12.79 5.28
CA GLY A 41 -7.89 12.39 4.97
C GLY A 41 -7.00 12.48 6.20
N VAL A 42 -5.81 11.92 6.11
CA VAL A 42 -4.87 11.82 7.21
C VAL A 42 -4.39 13.20 7.67
N VAL A 43 -4.39 13.43 8.98
CA VAL A 43 -3.82 14.62 9.64
C VAL A 43 -2.52 14.19 10.33
N PRO A 44 -1.33 14.58 9.82
CA PRO A 44 -0.06 14.02 10.25
C PRO A 44 0.24 14.12 11.76
N GLU A 45 -0.10 15.27 12.38
CA GLU A 45 0.11 15.44 13.81
C GLU A 45 -0.79 14.52 14.67
N LEU A 46 -2.03 14.32 14.24
CA LEU A 46 -2.94 13.41 14.94
C LEU A 46 -2.48 11.97 14.79
N ALA A 47 -2.03 11.60 13.57
CA ALA A 47 -1.49 10.28 13.31
C ALA A 47 -0.30 9.97 14.23
N SER A 48 0.69 10.88 14.31
CA SER A 48 1.86 10.71 15.17
C SER A 48 1.50 10.51 16.64
N ARG A 49 0.52 11.27 17.17
CA ARG A 49 0.07 11.15 18.55
C ARG A 49 -0.63 9.82 18.81
N GLU A 50 -1.40 9.33 17.86
CA GLU A 50 -2.09 8.05 18.01
C GLU A 50 -1.13 6.86 17.94
N HIS A 51 -0.11 6.93 17.10
CA HIS A 51 0.96 5.94 17.10
C HIS A 51 1.62 5.80 18.48
N LEU A 52 1.88 6.90 19.18
CA LEU A 52 2.46 6.87 20.53
C LEU A 52 1.58 6.13 21.54
N ARG A 53 0.26 6.17 21.37
CA ARG A 53 -0.70 5.46 22.24
C ARG A 53 -0.86 4.00 21.90
N ALA A 54 -0.76 3.69 20.59
CA ALA A 54 -1.09 2.37 20.06
C ALA A 54 0.10 1.41 20.00
N ILE A 55 1.34 1.92 19.92
CA ILE A 55 2.49 1.10 19.55
C ILE A 55 2.79 -0.01 20.57
N GLU A 56 2.81 0.31 21.86
CA GLU A 56 3.05 -0.67 22.92
C GLU A 56 1.95 -1.74 22.96
N PRO A 57 0.64 -1.40 23.09
CA PRO A 57 -0.43 -2.39 23.06
C PRO A 57 -0.44 -3.28 21.80
N VAL A 58 -0.09 -2.72 20.64
CA VAL A 58 -0.05 -3.46 19.37
C VAL A 58 1.10 -4.46 19.35
N VAL A 59 2.27 -4.08 19.86
CA VAL A 59 3.44 -4.98 19.96
C VAL A 59 3.19 -6.09 20.98
N ASP A 60 2.62 -5.77 22.14
CA ASP A 60 2.29 -6.75 23.17
C ASP A 60 1.27 -7.77 22.66
N GLU A 61 0.23 -7.28 21.98
CA GLU A 61 -0.78 -8.16 21.37
C GLU A 61 -0.20 -9.04 20.28
N ALA A 62 0.72 -8.53 19.46
CA ALA A 62 1.41 -9.34 18.45
C ALA A 62 2.24 -10.47 19.09
N CYS A 63 2.97 -10.19 20.16
CA CYS A 63 3.70 -11.21 20.91
C CYS A 63 2.75 -12.22 21.56
N ARG A 64 1.67 -11.76 22.18
CA ARG A 64 0.66 -12.61 22.82
C ARG A 64 0.01 -13.58 21.83
N LEU A 65 -0.38 -13.10 20.66
CA LEU A 65 -0.99 -13.92 19.60
C LEU A 65 0.01 -14.93 19.02
N ALA A 66 1.28 -14.57 18.91
CA ALA A 66 2.35 -15.48 18.52
C ALA A 66 2.70 -16.50 19.62
N LYS A 67 2.19 -16.35 20.85
CA LYS A 67 2.56 -17.11 22.05
C LYS A 67 4.05 -17.01 22.37
N LEU A 68 4.62 -15.84 22.21
CA LEU A 68 6.00 -15.49 22.41
C LEU A 68 6.14 -14.31 23.37
N THR A 69 7.32 -14.16 23.94
CA THR A 69 7.75 -12.95 24.63
C THR A 69 8.66 -12.13 23.71
N LEU A 70 8.92 -10.88 24.04
CA LEU A 70 9.90 -10.07 23.31
C LEU A 70 11.31 -10.67 23.31
N GLN A 71 11.66 -11.45 24.34
CA GLN A 71 12.98 -12.11 24.45
C GLN A 71 13.15 -13.24 23.42
N ASP A 72 12.05 -13.86 22.98
CA ASP A 72 12.06 -14.95 21.99
C ASP A 72 12.31 -14.46 20.57
N VAL A 73 12.17 -13.13 20.32
CA VAL A 73 12.40 -12.51 19.03
C VAL A 73 13.89 -12.44 18.73
N ASP A 74 14.29 -12.81 17.52
CA ASP A 74 15.72 -12.81 17.13
C ASP A 74 16.18 -11.45 16.60
N ALA A 75 15.27 -10.65 16.01
CA ALA A 75 15.59 -9.37 15.39
C ALA A 75 14.36 -8.47 15.27
N ILE A 76 14.60 -7.16 15.10
CA ILE A 76 13.56 -6.15 14.90
C ILE A 76 13.72 -5.50 13.53
N ALA A 77 12.62 -5.39 12.80
CA ALA A 77 12.51 -4.68 11.54
C ALA A 77 11.54 -3.50 11.69
N VAL A 78 11.96 -2.30 11.30
CA VAL A 78 11.13 -1.09 11.41
C VAL A 78 11.05 -0.40 10.07
N THR A 79 9.92 0.21 9.76
CA THR A 79 9.79 1.07 8.59
C THR A 79 10.58 2.35 8.79
N GLU A 80 11.56 2.61 7.90
CA GLU A 80 12.36 3.84 7.93
C GLU A 80 11.85 4.92 6.95
N GLY A 81 10.99 4.54 6.01
CA GLY A 81 10.40 5.41 4.99
C GLY A 81 10.08 4.66 3.69
N PRO A 82 9.44 5.34 2.71
CA PRO A 82 8.87 6.68 2.82
C PRO A 82 7.62 6.72 3.71
N GLY A 83 7.23 7.93 4.18
CA GLY A 83 6.03 8.12 4.99
C GLY A 83 6.00 9.45 5.74
N LEU A 84 5.03 9.62 6.63
CA LEU A 84 4.91 10.78 7.49
C LEU A 84 6.02 10.75 8.55
N VAL A 85 6.91 11.74 8.54
CA VAL A 85 8.12 11.76 9.41
C VAL A 85 7.77 11.56 10.89
N GLY A 86 6.74 12.24 11.38
CA GLY A 86 6.32 12.12 12.78
C GLY A 86 5.81 10.73 13.13
N SER A 87 5.07 10.10 12.21
CA SER A 87 4.57 8.73 12.35
C SER A 87 5.71 7.70 12.31
N LEU A 88 6.58 7.79 11.30
CA LEU A 88 7.78 6.96 11.17
C LEU A 88 8.68 7.04 12.41
N LEU A 89 8.86 8.26 12.95
CA LEU A 89 9.71 8.48 14.12
C LEU A 89 9.25 7.67 15.32
N VAL A 90 7.94 7.51 15.54
CA VAL A 90 7.41 6.73 16.65
C VAL A 90 7.81 5.28 16.57
N GLY A 91 7.52 4.59 15.44
CA GLY A 91 7.88 3.19 15.26
C GLY A 91 9.38 2.96 15.29
N LEU A 92 10.14 3.87 14.67
CA LEU A 92 11.59 3.78 14.59
C LEU A 92 12.26 3.95 15.96
N VAL A 93 11.82 4.94 16.77
CA VAL A 93 12.38 5.15 18.12
C VAL A 93 12.01 3.99 19.04
N TYR A 94 10.78 3.51 18.98
CA TYR A 94 10.32 2.35 19.75
C TYR A 94 11.12 1.09 19.39
N GLY A 95 11.29 0.79 18.10
CA GLY A 95 12.07 -0.35 17.65
C GLY A 95 13.56 -0.27 18.03
N LYS A 96 14.15 0.94 18.00
CA LYS A 96 15.52 1.17 18.51
C LYS A 96 15.63 0.89 20.00
N ALA A 97 14.68 1.38 20.79
CA ALA A 97 14.66 1.17 22.24
C ALA A 97 14.56 -0.33 22.58
N LEU A 98 13.69 -1.06 21.90
CA LEU A 98 13.59 -2.52 22.05
C LEU A 98 14.89 -3.22 21.64
N ALA A 99 15.43 -2.90 20.46
CA ALA A 99 16.68 -3.52 19.98
C ALA A 99 17.83 -3.31 20.96
N LEU A 100 17.98 -2.09 21.48
CA LEU A 100 19.02 -1.76 22.46
C LEU A 100 18.80 -2.48 23.79
N SER A 101 17.58 -2.45 24.33
CA SER A 101 17.30 -3.07 25.66
C SER A 101 17.46 -4.58 25.65
N MET A 102 17.16 -5.23 24.53
CA MET A 102 17.25 -6.69 24.38
C MET A 102 18.55 -7.16 23.74
N ASN A 103 19.44 -6.26 23.36
CA ASN A 103 20.66 -6.55 22.59
C ASN A 103 20.38 -7.38 21.33
N LYS A 104 19.34 -7.01 20.57
CA LYS A 104 18.92 -7.68 19.33
C LYS A 104 19.28 -6.81 18.11
N PRO A 105 19.59 -7.43 16.95
CA PRO A 105 19.81 -6.70 15.72
C PRO A 105 18.56 -5.93 15.28
N LEU A 106 18.79 -4.71 14.77
CA LEU A 106 17.79 -3.85 14.15
C LEU A 106 18.05 -3.72 12.66
N VAL A 107 17.00 -3.66 11.87
CA VAL A 107 17.09 -3.31 10.44
C VAL A 107 15.98 -2.33 10.07
N GLY A 108 16.32 -1.31 9.26
CA GLY A 108 15.35 -0.43 8.64
C GLY A 108 14.87 -1.03 7.31
N VAL A 109 13.60 -0.87 7.02
CA VAL A 109 12.95 -1.40 5.82
C VAL A 109 12.27 -0.26 5.06
N ASN A 110 12.41 -0.26 3.75
CA ASN A 110 11.64 0.63 2.90
C ASN A 110 10.18 0.15 2.83
N HIS A 111 9.23 1.04 3.07
CA HIS A 111 7.79 0.73 3.08
C HIS A 111 7.31 0.06 1.77
N LEU A 112 7.77 0.56 0.61
CA LEU A 112 7.42 -0.02 -0.69
C LEU A 112 8.03 -1.40 -0.91
N GLU A 113 9.22 -1.64 -0.38
CA GLU A 113 9.83 -2.97 -0.33
C GLU A 113 8.97 -3.93 0.50
N GLY A 114 8.43 -3.47 1.63
CA GLY A 114 7.47 -4.23 2.42
C GLY A 114 6.29 -4.71 1.57
N HIS A 115 5.65 -3.83 0.83
CA HIS A 115 4.53 -4.17 -0.06
C HIS A 115 4.90 -5.23 -1.11
N ILE A 116 6.11 -5.20 -1.65
CA ILE A 116 6.60 -6.23 -2.59
C ILE A 116 6.74 -7.57 -1.87
N HIS A 117 7.32 -7.54 -0.66
CA HIS A 117 7.48 -8.74 0.14
C HIS A 117 6.17 -9.34 0.65
N ALA A 118 5.10 -8.55 0.79
CA ALA A 118 3.77 -9.06 1.13
C ALA A 118 3.27 -10.09 0.09
N VAL A 119 3.51 -9.85 -1.20
CA VAL A 119 3.15 -10.77 -2.29
C VAL A 119 3.92 -12.10 -2.16
N LEU A 120 5.23 -12.01 -1.96
CA LEU A 120 6.10 -13.17 -1.83
C LEU A 120 5.76 -14.00 -0.57
N LEU A 121 5.54 -13.30 0.55
CA LEU A 121 5.19 -13.93 1.83
C LEU A 121 3.89 -14.73 1.71
N GLU A 122 2.83 -14.13 1.19
CA GLU A 122 1.54 -14.82 1.07
C GLU A 122 1.59 -15.98 0.08
N ASN A 123 2.24 -15.81 -1.06
CA ASN A 123 2.38 -16.89 -2.03
C ASN A 123 3.11 -18.10 -1.44
N LYS A 124 4.18 -17.88 -0.64
CA LYS A 124 4.88 -18.94 0.07
C LYS A 124 3.99 -19.63 1.09
N MET A 125 3.24 -18.86 1.90
CA MET A 125 2.29 -19.41 2.88
C MET A 125 1.21 -20.25 2.23
N ASP A 126 0.63 -19.76 1.14
CA ASP A 126 -0.44 -20.43 0.41
C ASP A 126 0.04 -21.76 -0.20
N ARG A 127 1.25 -21.76 -0.78
CA ARG A 127 1.87 -22.97 -1.32
C ARG A 127 2.24 -23.98 -0.22
N ALA A 128 2.75 -23.48 0.91
CA ALA A 128 3.00 -24.33 2.09
C ALA A 128 1.71 -24.94 2.68
N ALA A 129 0.57 -24.25 2.52
CA ALA A 129 -0.76 -24.76 2.87
C ALA A 129 -1.35 -25.72 1.81
N GLY A 130 -0.61 -26.05 0.75
CA GLY A 130 -1.01 -27.00 -0.29
C GLY A 130 -1.83 -26.39 -1.43
N LYS A 131 -1.94 -25.07 -1.55
CA LYS A 131 -2.61 -24.46 -2.70
C LYS A 131 -1.76 -24.64 -3.96
N LEU A 132 -2.39 -25.12 -5.03
CA LEU A 132 -1.76 -25.29 -6.35
C LEU A 132 -1.72 -23.94 -7.08
N LEU A 133 -0.75 -23.10 -6.72
CA LEU A 133 -0.52 -21.80 -7.31
C LEU A 133 0.87 -21.72 -7.97
N PRO A 134 1.02 -20.94 -9.05
CA PRO A 134 2.34 -20.57 -9.53
C PRO A 134 3.19 -19.98 -8.40
N GLU A 135 4.48 -20.17 -8.48
CA GLU A 135 5.40 -19.58 -7.52
C GLU A 135 5.69 -18.12 -7.88
N ALA A 136 5.45 -17.21 -6.94
CA ALA A 136 5.87 -15.82 -7.08
C ALA A 136 7.40 -15.73 -7.03
N ARG A 137 8.01 -15.46 -8.18
CA ARG A 137 9.47 -15.41 -8.36
C ARG A 137 9.90 -14.10 -9.01
N VAL A 138 11.11 -13.70 -8.73
CA VAL A 138 11.81 -12.66 -9.49
C VAL A 138 12.65 -13.29 -10.61
N PRO A 139 12.86 -12.62 -11.76
CA PRO A 139 12.47 -11.24 -12.01
C PRO A 139 10.96 -11.04 -12.16
N ALA A 140 10.48 -9.88 -11.73
CA ALA A 140 9.07 -9.50 -11.79
C ALA A 140 8.94 -7.98 -11.97
N VAL A 141 7.88 -7.54 -12.67
CA VAL A 141 7.43 -6.15 -12.59
C VAL A 141 6.45 -6.03 -11.43
N THR A 142 6.63 -5.00 -10.61
CA THR A 142 5.74 -4.72 -9.48
C THR A 142 5.04 -3.39 -9.66
N LEU A 143 3.71 -3.40 -9.55
CA LEU A 143 2.89 -2.22 -9.35
C LEU A 143 2.64 -2.05 -7.84
N ALA A 144 3.31 -1.09 -7.21
CA ALA A 144 3.03 -0.65 -5.85
C ALA A 144 2.04 0.51 -5.92
N VAL A 145 0.77 0.27 -5.51
CA VAL A 145 -0.33 1.23 -5.67
C VAL A 145 -1.14 1.37 -4.39
N SER A 146 -1.02 2.53 -3.73
CA SER A 146 -1.62 2.82 -2.44
C SER A 146 -2.23 4.23 -2.37
N GLY A 147 -2.63 4.67 -1.20
CA GLY A 147 -3.07 6.04 -0.93
C GLY A 147 -2.02 7.09 -1.24
N GLY A 148 -0.75 6.81 -0.90
CA GLY A 148 0.35 7.76 -1.05
C GLY A 148 1.30 7.48 -2.22
N HIS A 149 1.26 6.29 -2.80
CA HIS A 149 2.23 5.87 -3.81
C HIS A 149 1.59 5.19 -5.01
N THR A 150 2.13 5.46 -6.20
CA THR A 150 1.85 4.71 -7.42
C THR A 150 3.15 4.63 -8.20
N SER A 151 3.76 3.45 -8.21
CA SER A 151 5.08 3.24 -8.79
C SER A 151 5.22 1.86 -9.43
N LEU A 152 5.96 1.78 -10.51
CA LEU A 152 6.39 0.56 -11.17
C LEU A 152 7.86 0.29 -10.89
N PHE A 153 8.16 -0.94 -10.50
CA PHE A 153 9.52 -1.41 -10.27
C PHE A 153 9.78 -2.70 -11.05
N LEU A 154 10.98 -2.81 -11.60
CA LEU A 154 11.57 -4.09 -11.94
C LEU A 154 12.30 -4.62 -10.71
N VAL A 155 11.90 -5.80 -10.25
CA VAL A 155 12.52 -6.51 -9.13
C VAL A 155 13.32 -7.65 -9.69
N THR A 156 14.62 -7.69 -9.38
CA THR A 156 15.53 -8.75 -9.86
C THR A 156 16.28 -9.38 -8.69
N PRO A 157 16.77 -10.62 -8.84
CA PRO A 157 17.63 -11.22 -7.83
C PRO A 157 18.86 -10.34 -7.60
N GLY A 158 19.26 -10.17 -6.36
CA GLY A 158 20.50 -9.51 -6.02
C GLY A 158 21.72 -10.37 -6.36
N THR A 159 22.88 -9.75 -6.40
CA THR A 159 24.14 -10.46 -6.66
C THR A 159 24.60 -11.18 -5.39
N PRO A 160 24.74 -12.52 -5.40
CA PRO A 160 25.28 -13.24 -4.27
C PRO A 160 26.72 -12.82 -3.98
N THR A 161 27.07 -12.69 -2.70
CA THR A 161 28.47 -12.61 -2.28
C THR A 161 28.82 -13.84 -1.45
N PRO A 162 30.09 -14.22 -1.30
CA PRO A 162 30.49 -15.40 -0.53
C PRO A 162 29.99 -15.37 0.95
N GLN A 163 29.72 -14.19 1.46
CA GLN A 163 29.24 -13.98 2.84
C GLN A 163 27.70 -13.95 2.96
N MET A 164 26.98 -13.85 1.83
CA MET A 164 25.52 -13.75 1.81
C MET A 164 24.87 -15.08 1.48
N THR A 165 24.09 -15.62 2.42
CA THR A 165 23.30 -16.84 2.19
C THR A 165 22.00 -16.57 1.44
N CYS A 166 21.56 -15.29 1.41
CA CYS A 166 20.39 -14.83 0.69
C CYS A 166 20.67 -13.41 0.21
N PRO A 167 20.94 -13.18 -1.08
CA PRO A 167 21.18 -11.83 -1.59
C PRO A 167 19.89 -11.00 -1.51
N PRO A 168 19.98 -9.71 -1.19
CA PRO A 168 18.84 -8.81 -1.26
C PRO A 168 18.35 -8.69 -2.70
N PHE A 169 17.09 -8.31 -2.90
CA PHE A 169 16.60 -7.99 -4.23
C PHE A 169 17.14 -6.64 -4.71
N ASN A 170 17.28 -6.51 -6.03
CA ASN A 170 17.53 -5.22 -6.66
C ASN A 170 16.20 -4.65 -7.15
N TYR A 171 16.01 -3.36 -6.94
CA TYR A 171 14.82 -2.62 -7.32
C TYR A 171 15.21 -1.52 -8.30
N THR A 172 14.62 -1.54 -9.49
CA THR A 172 14.79 -0.48 -10.50
C THR A 172 13.44 0.17 -10.74
N GLN A 173 13.31 1.45 -10.44
CA GLN A 173 12.09 2.19 -10.71
C GLN A 173 11.92 2.39 -12.22
N LEU A 174 10.81 1.90 -12.77
CA LEU A 174 10.46 2.01 -14.18
C LEU A 174 9.56 3.22 -14.45
N GLY A 175 8.65 3.52 -13.51
CA GLY A 175 7.72 4.63 -13.58
C GLY A 175 7.13 4.96 -12.21
N HIS A 176 6.57 6.17 -12.09
CA HIS A 176 5.91 6.62 -10.87
C HIS A 176 4.87 7.69 -11.19
N SER A 177 3.97 7.97 -10.24
CA SER A 177 3.07 9.10 -10.41
C SER A 177 3.82 10.43 -10.25
N ARG A 178 3.60 11.36 -11.20
CA ARG A 178 4.20 12.71 -11.21
C ARG A 178 3.43 13.71 -10.38
N ASP A 179 2.24 13.33 -9.96
CA ASP A 179 1.33 14.17 -9.17
C ASP A 179 0.62 13.30 -8.12
N ASP A 180 -0.71 13.31 -8.07
CA ASP A 180 -1.47 12.52 -7.10
C ASP A 180 -1.20 11.01 -7.29
N ALA A 181 -1.13 10.24 -6.21
CA ALA A 181 -1.22 8.79 -6.28
C ALA A 181 -2.64 8.34 -6.67
N ALA A 182 -2.78 7.12 -7.19
CA ALA A 182 -4.09 6.59 -7.59
C ALA A 182 -5.08 6.59 -6.42
N GLY A 183 -4.68 6.12 -5.23
CA GLY A 183 -5.56 6.11 -4.05
C GLY A 183 -5.92 7.53 -3.60
N GLU A 184 -4.99 8.47 -3.64
CA GLU A 184 -5.26 9.88 -3.35
C GLU A 184 -6.27 10.48 -4.36
N ALA A 185 -6.22 10.08 -5.64
CA ALA A 185 -7.21 10.50 -6.63
C ALA A 185 -8.61 9.96 -6.30
N PHE A 186 -8.72 8.69 -5.87
CA PHE A 186 -9.98 8.11 -5.36
C PHE A 186 -10.52 8.90 -4.17
N ASP A 187 -9.69 9.23 -3.20
CA ASP A 187 -10.11 9.98 -2.00
C ASP A 187 -10.56 11.41 -2.35
N LYS A 188 -9.86 12.08 -3.26
CA LYS A 188 -10.21 13.43 -3.73
C LYS A 188 -11.55 13.45 -4.47
N VAL A 189 -11.82 12.44 -5.32
CA VAL A 189 -13.09 12.29 -6.03
C VAL A 189 -14.22 11.94 -5.05
N ALA A 190 -14.00 11.05 -4.11
CA ALA A 190 -14.97 10.73 -3.05
C ALA A 190 -15.33 11.97 -2.22
N ARG A 191 -14.33 12.80 -1.86
CA ARG A 191 -14.53 14.06 -1.15
C ARG A 191 -15.35 15.06 -1.99
N LEU A 192 -15.05 15.19 -3.30
CA LEU A 192 -15.78 16.05 -4.22
C LEU A 192 -17.27 15.68 -4.24
N LEU A 193 -17.57 14.39 -4.31
CA LEU A 193 -18.92 13.84 -4.39
C LEU A 193 -19.54 13.53 -3.01
N ALA A 194 -18.91 13.94 -1.91
CA ALA A 194 -19.36 13.68 -0.53
C ALA A 194 -19.64 12.20 -0.22
N LEU A 195 -18.84 11.27 -0.79
CA LEU A 195 -19.00 9.83 -0.57
C LEU A 195 -18.32 9.31 0.71
N GLY A 196 -17.38 10.07 1.27
CA GLY A 196 -16.70 9.73 2.52
C GLY A 196 -15.21 9.45 2.35
N TYR A 197 -14.63 8.88 3.41
CA TYR A 197 -13.22 8.48 3.50
C TYR A 197 -13.13 7.13 4.24
N PRO A 198 -12.28 6.19 3.78
CA PRO A 198 -11.49 6.24 2.54
C PRO A 198 -12.36 6.10 1.28
N GLY A 199 -12.01 6.86 0.22
CA GLY A 199 -12.82 6.95 -0.98
C GLY A 199 -12.74 5.71 -1.88
N GLY A 200 -11.56 5.07 -1.95
CA GLY A 200 -11.35 3.91 -2.81
C GLY A 200 -12.36 2.78 -2.62
N PRO A 201 -12.54 2.26 -1.40
CA PRO A 201 -13.49 1.18 -1.12
C PRO A 201 -14.95 1.54 -1.43
N VAL A 202 -15.35 2.80 -1.19
CA VAL A 202 -16.71 3.28 -1.45
C VAL A 202 -16.97 3.38 -2.96
N ILE A 203 -16.04 4.00 -3.70
CA ILE A 203 -16.12 4.10 -5.15
C ILE A 203 -16.15 2.71 -5.79
N ASP A 204 -15.29 1.78 -5.34
CA ASP A 204 -15.26 0.42 -5.87
C ASP A 204 -16.63 -0.30 -5.72
N LYS A 205 -17.26 -0.16 -4.56
CA LYS A 205 -18.58 -0.78 -4.32
C LYS A 205 -19.69 -0.14 -5.16
N LEU A 206 -19.75 1.19 -5.22
CA LEU A 206 -20.79 1.91 -5.96
C LEU A 206 -20.64 1.77 -7.48
N SER A 207 -19.41 1.75 -7.99
CA SER A 207 -19.12 1.65 -9.43
C SER A 207 -19.67 0.38 -10.08
N ARG A 208 -19.92 -0.68 -9.30
CA ARG A 208 -20.52 -1.94 -9.79
C ARG A 208 -21.93 -1.75 -10.34
N PHE A 209 -22.60 -0.67 -9.97
CA PHE A 209 -23.97 -0.35 -10.41
C PHE A 209 -23.99 0.70 -11.52
N GLY A 210 -22.83 1.16 -11.99
CA GLY A 210 -22.68 2.19 -13.01
C GLY A 210 -22.20 1.67 -14.35
N ASN A 211 -22.39 2.49 -15.38
CA ASN A 211 -21.81 2.25 -16.69
C ASN A 211 -20.37 2.81 -16.74
N PRO A 212 -19.32 1.96 -16.86
CA PRO A 212 -17.92 2.39 -16.87
C PRO A 212 -17.52 3.17 -18.15
N HIS A 213 -18.41 3.26 -19.14
CA HIS A 213 -18.22 3.94 -20.41
C HIS A 213 -19.18 5.11 -20.62
N ALA A 214 -19.92 5.53 -19.60
CA ALA A 214 -20.87 6.66 -19.69
C ALA A 214 -20.15 8.00 -19.91
N VAL A 215 -18.93 8.11 -19.41
CA VAL A 215 -18.10 9.32 -19.50
C VAL A 215 -16.72 8.95 -20.01
N ASP A 216 -16.30 9.56 -21.11
CA ASP A 216 -14.94 9.44 -21.62
C ASP A 216 -14.02 10.44 -20.91
N PHE A 217 -12.98 9.93 -20.23
CA PHE A 217 -11.92 10.73 -19.62
C PHE A 217 -10.68 10.84 -20.52
N GLY A 218 -10.69 10.18 -21.68
CA GLY A 218 -9.56 10.14 -22.61
C GLY A 218 -8.36 9.33 -22.06
N HIS A 219 -7.37 9.14 -22.91
CA HIS A 219 -6.11 8.50 -22.50
C HIS A 219 -5.11 9.54 -21.99
N ILE A 220 -4.51 9.27 -20.85
CA ILE A 220 -3.47 10.12 -20.26
C ILE A 220 -2.15 9.89 -21.01
N LYS A 221 -1.79 10.86 -21.87
CA LYS A 221 -0.50 10.83 -22.60
C LYS A 221 0.60 11.42 -21.73
N MET A 222 1.57 10.59 -21.35
CA MET A 222 2.76 11.07 -20.62
C MET A 222 3.81 11.61 -21.57
N ARG A 223 4.42 12.75 -21.20
CA ARG A 223 5.63 13.27 -21.89
C ARG A 223 6.87 12.71 -21.20
N GLY A 224 7.89 12.30 -21.96
CA GLY A 224 9.11 11.71 -21.44
C GLY A 224 8.94 10.22 -21.16
N ASN A 225 8.89 9.79 -19.90
CA ASN A 225 8.72 8.38 -19.58
C ASN A 225 7.27 7.92 -19.77
N PRO A 226 6.97 7.01 -20.70
CA PRO A 226 5.61 6.53 -20.96
C PRO A 226 5.05 5.66 -19.84
N LEU A 227 5.91 5.13 -18.96
CA LEU A 227 5.51 4.31 -17.80
C LEU A 227 5.17 5.13 -16.56
N ASP A 228 5.33 6.46 -16.59
CA ASP A 228 4.88 7.32 -15.49
C ASP A 228 3.35 7.49 -15.50
N PHE A 229 2.79 7.81 -14.35
CA PHE A 229 1.36 8.06 -14.15
C PHE A 229 1.07 9.55 -13.89
N SER A 230 -0.18 9.95 -14.09
CA SER A 230 -0.70 11.26 -13.68
C SER A 230 -2.22 11.15 -13.46
N PHE A 231 -2.70 11.45 -12.26
CA PHE A 231 -4.12 11.36 -11.92
C PHE A 231 -4.76 12.71 -11.59
N SER A 232 -3.96 13.78 -11.44
CA SER A 232 -4.48 15.12 -11.16
C SER A 232 -5.38 15.66 -12.27
N GLY A 233 -5.12 15.29 -13.52
CA GLY A 233 -5.95 15.61 -14.67
C GLY A 233 -7.36 15.00 -14.59
N LEU A 234 -7.46 13.75 -14.14
CA LEU A 234 -8.75 13.07 -13.94
C LEU A 234 -9.59 13.75 -12.86
N LYS A 235 -8.97 14.12 -11.73
CA LYS A 235 -9.63 14.90 -10.67
C LYS A 235 -10.17 16.23 -11.21
N THR A 236 -9.38 16.93 -12.02
CA THR A 236 -9.78 18.21 -12.62
C THR A 236 -10.94 18.01 -13.60
N ALA A 237 -10.90 16.96 -14.41
CA ALA A 237 -12.00 16.59 -15.30
C ALA A 237 -13.29 16.28 -14.53
N MET A 238 -13.17 15.54 -13.41
CA MET A 238 -14.29 15.28 -12.49
C MET A 238 -14.88 16.58 -11.94
N LEU A 239 -14.03 17.50 -11.46
CA LEU A 239 -14.47 18.80 -10.93
C LEU A 239 -15.27 19.60 -11.95
N TYR A 240 -14.81 19.66 -13.21
CA TYR A 240 -15.52 20.38 -14.27
C TYR A 240 -16.88 19.74 -14.63
N ARG A 241 -17.00 18.41 -14.55
CA ARG A 241 -18.25 17.69 -14.81
C ARG A 241 -19.27 17.85 -13.68
N VAL A 242 -18.82 18.07 -12.46
CA VAL A 242 -19.67 18.23 -11.27
C VAL A 242 -20.06 19.70 -11.06
N ARG A 243 -19.12 20.61 -11.25
CA ARG A 243 -19.31 22.04 -10.93
C ARG A 243 -20.44 22.67 -11.74
N GLY A 244 -21.39 23.30 -11.04
CA GLY A 244 -22.51 24.01 -11.66
C GLY A 244 -23.58 23.09 -12.25
N THR A 245 -23.57 21.80 -11.96
CA THR A 245 -24.57 20.82 -12.40
C THR A 245 -25.40 20.29 -11.24
N GLU A 246 -26.43 19.50 -11.53
CA GLU A 246 -27.25 18.79 -10.55
C GLU A 246 -26.43 17.87 -9.65
N LEU A 247 -25.30 17.35 -10.16
CA LEU A 247 -24.38 16.51 -9.37
C LEU A 247 -23.74 17.28 -8.20
N ALA A 248 -23.48 18.58 -8.37
CA ALA A 248 -22.99 19.42 -7.28
C ALA A 248 -24.05 19.60 -6.19
N ARG A 249 -25.32 19.83 -6.56
CA ARG A 249 -26.43 19.92 -5.63
C ARG A 249 -26.62 18.61 -4.88
N GLU A 250 -26.64 17.50 -5.58
CA GLU A 250 -26.74 16.16 -5.00
C GLU A 250 -25.60 15.89 -4.01
N ALA A 251 -24.37 16.30 -4.33
CA ALA A 251 -23.22 16.15 -3.43
C ALA A 251 -23.39 16.99 -2.14
N GLU A 252 -23.98 18.19 -2.21
CA GLU A 252 -24.28 19.01 -1.02
C GLU A 252 -25.40 18.38 -0.17
N GLU A 253 -26.47 17.88 -0.79
CA GLU A 253 -27.54 17.16 -0.10
C GLU A 253 -27.00 15.91 0.61
N ARG A 254 -26.15 15.14 -0.06
CA ARG A 254 -25.46 13.96 0.50
C ARG A 254 -24.54 14.37 1.66
N ARG A 255 -23.81 15.48 1.53
CA ARG A 255 -22.96 16.02 2.60
C ARG A 255 -23.78 16.39 3.84
N ALA A 256 -24.96 16.99 3.66
CA ALA A 256 -25.87 17.31 4.76
C ALA A 256 -26.44 16.05 5.40
N TRP A 257 -26.90 15.10 4.60
CA TRP A 257 -27.43 13.82 5.09
C TRP A 257 -26.37 13.02 5.87
N ARG A 258 -25.11 12.93 5.38
CA ARG A 258 -24.03 12.21 6.07
C ARG A 258 -23.73 12.74 7.47
N LYS A 259 -24.08 13.99 7.76
CA LYS A 259 -23.95 14.54 9.15
C LYS A 259 -25.02 13.99 10.11
N THR A 260 -26.11 13.43 9.61
CA THR A 260 -27.22 12.90 10.39
C THR A 260 -27.10 11.38 10.62
N VAL A 261 -26.21 10.70 9.90
CA VAL A 261 -26.03 9.24 9.97
C VAL A 261 -24.63 8.91 10.49
N ALA A 262 -24.57 8.12 11.54
CA ALA A 262 -23.31 7.60 12.03
C ALA A 262 -22.86 6.41 11.15
N ARG A 263 -21.78 6.58 10.38
CA ARG A 263 -21.14 5.54 9.55
C ARG A 263 -22.07 4.95 8.48
N PRO A 264 -22.42 5.73 7.45
CA PRO A 264 -23.21 5.22 6.34
C PRO A 264 -22.43 4.13 5.58
N THR A 265 -23.13 3.05 5.23
CA THR A 265 -22.60 1.98 4.37
C THR A 265 -22.60 2.42 2.90
N ALA A 266 -21.98 1.64 2.03
CA ALA A 266 -22.03 1.90 0.59
C ALA A 266 -23.47 1.75 0.03
N ASP A 267 -24.28 0.87 0.61
CA ASP A 267 -25.67 0.70 0.21
C ASP A 267 -26.53 1.91 0.61
N ASP A 268 -26.34 2.44 1.82
CA ASP A 268 -26.97 3.69 2.25
C ASP A 268 -26.57 4.86 1.33
N LEU A 269 -25.30 4.96 0.97
CA LEU A 269 -24.80 5.98 0.05
C LEU A 269 -25.42 5.85 -1.35
N ARG A 270 -25.64 4.61 -1.80
CA ARG A 270 -26.25 4.33 -3.10
C ARG A 270 -27.65 4.93 -3.23
N GLU A 271 -28.46 4.87 -2.18
CA GLU A 271 -29.81 5.45 -2.15
C GLU A 271 -29.81 6.98 -2.28
N HIS A 272 -28.66 7.59 -1.96
CA HIS A 272 -28.42 9.03 -2.08
C HIS A 272 -27.57 9.42 -3.30
N CYS A 273 -27.38 8.51 -4.26
CA CYS A 273 -26.68 8.76 -5.52
C CYS A 273 -27.61 8.55 -6.71
N SER A 274 -27.70 9.56 -7.58
CA SER A 274 -28.33 9.39 -8.88
C SER A 274 -27.54 8.41 -9.75
N GLN A 275 -28.19 7.82 -10.76
CA GLN A 275 -27.50 6.97 -11.72
C GLN A 275 -26.37 7.74 -12.42
N ALA A 276 -26.54 9.04 -12.68
CA ALA A 276 -25.50 9.88 -13.27
C ALA A 276 -24.25 9.99 -12.39
N THR A 277 -24.41 10.11 -11.07
CA THR A 277 -23.27 10.06 -10.12
C THR A 277 -22.59 8.69 -10.16
N ILE A 278 -23.37 7.62 -10.15
CA ILE A 278 -22.85 6.24 -10.17
C ILE A 278 -22.11 5.95 -11.48
N ASP A 279 -22.64 6.36 -12.61
CA ASP A 279 -22.00 6.22 -13.92
C ASP A 279 -20.71 7.04 -14.03
N LEU A 280 -20.70 8.24 -13.45
CA LEU A 280 -19.53 9.11 -13.43
C LEU A 280 -18.38 8.49 -12.63
N ILE A 281 -18.66 7.95 -11.43
CA ILE A 281 -17.61 7.29 -10.62
C ILE A 281 -17.17 5.96 -11.22
N ALA A 282 -18.07 5.21 -11.88
CA ALA A 282 -17.71 3.98 -12.57
C ALA A 282 -16.76 4.27 -13.75
N SER A 283 -17.05 5.33 -14.53
CA SER A 283 -16.19 5.77 -15.63
C SER A 283 -14.84 6.29 -15.14
N PHE A 284 -14.82 7.02 -14.01
CA PHE A 284 -13.58 7.46 -13.37
C PHE A 284 -12.72 6.26 -12.92
N GLN A 285 -13.31 5.33 -12.19
CA GLN A 285 -12.61 4.10 -11.75
C GLN A 285 -12.05 3.33 -12.94
N ASN A 286 -12.84 3.19 -14.01
CA ASN A 286 -12.40 2.50 -15.22
C ASN A 286 -11.18 3.19 -15.85
N ALA A 287 -11.16 4.51 -15.94
CA ALA A 287 -10.03 5.27 -16.50
C ALA A 287 -8.75 5.09 -15.66
N VAL A 288 -8.84 5.15 -14.32
CA VAL A 288 -7.70 4.93 -13.43
C VAL A 288 -7.19 3.49 -13.57
N VAL A 289 -8.08 2.51 -13.51
CA VAL A 289 -7.71 1.09 -13.58
C VAL A 289 -7.09 0.74 -14.92
N GLN A 290 -7.65 1.27 -16.01
CA GLN A 290 -7.11 1.06 -17.35
C GLN A 290 -5.65 1.55 -17.45
N ASP A 291 -5.37 2.77 -17.00
CA ASP A 291 -4.02 3.36 -17.04
C ASP A 291 -3.02 2.54 -16.19
N LEU A 292 -3.45 2.07 -15.01
CA LEU A 292 -2.63 1.22 -14.14
C LEU A 292 -2.26 -0.12 -14.82
N VAL A 293 -3.23 -0.79 -15.44
CA VAL A 293 -3.02 -2.11 -16.06
C VAL A 293 -2.20 -1.99 -17.33
N GLU A 294 -2.55 -1.05 -18.24
CA GLU A 294 -1.85 -0.86 -19.52
C GLU A 294 -0.36 -0.57 -19.32
N ARG A 295 -0.01 0.34 -18.39
CA ARG A 295 1.40 0.67 -18.11
C ARG A 295 2.15 -0.47 -17.41
N THR A 296 1.46 -1.23 -16.57
CA THR A 296 2.08 -2.39 -15.92
C THR A 296 2.39 -3.48 -16.93
N LEU A 297 1.46 -3.74 -17.87
CA LEU A 297 1.69 -4.69 -18.96
C LEU A 297 2.83 -4.24 -19.86
N ALA A 298 2.82 -2.98 -20.30
CA ALA A 298 3.91 -2.42 -21.12
C ALA A 298 5.27 -2.57 -20.41
N ALA A 299 5.32 -2.29 -19.10
CA ALA A 299 6.54 -2.45 -18.31
C ALA A 299 7.00 -3.92 -18.23
N ALA A 300 6.08 -4.88 -18.12
CA ALA A 300 6.40 -6.31 -18.07
C ALA A 300 6.91 -6.81 -19.44
N GLU A 301 6.27 -6.39 -20.53
CA GLU A 301 6.69 -6.70 -21.90
C GLU A 301 8.07 -6.12 -22.20
N ASP A 302 8.29 -4.84 -21.93
CA ASP A 302 9.58 -4.16 -22.15
C ASP A 302 10.70 -4.79 -21.31
N SER A 303 10.40 -5.20 -20.09
CA SER A 303 11.35 -5.89 -19.19
C SER A 303 11.51 -7.37 -19.50
N ARG A 304 10.68 -7.95 -20.37
CA ARG A 304 10.67 -9.38 -20.73
C ARG A 304 10.54 -10.29 -19.51
N VAL A 305 9.61 -10.00 -18.63
CA VAL A 305 9.33 -10.79 -17.44
C VAL A 305 7.90 -11.33 -17.46
N ASP A 306 7.72 -12.54 -16.96
CA ASP A 306 6.43 -13.23 -16.96
C ASP A 306 5.64 -13.03 -15.67
N ASN A 307 6.28 -12.47 -14.64
CA ASN A 307 5.66 -12.30 -13.33
C ASN A 307 5.33 -10.82 -13.07
N ILE A 308 4.11 -10.57 -12.63
CA ILE A 308 3.60 -9.26 -12.23
C ILE A 308 3.12 -9.34 -10.78
N PHE A 309 3.64 -8.47 -9.92
CA PHE A 309 3.18 -8.31 -8.55
C PHE A 309 2.36 -7.03 -8.44
N VAL A 310 1.20 -7.09 -7.81
CA VAL A 310 0.35 -5.91 -7.58
C VAL A 310 0.07 -5.80 -6.09
N SER A 311 0.52 -4.73 -5.45
CA SER A 311 0.45 -4.56 -4.00
C SER A 311 0.09 -3.13 -3.60
N GLY A 312 -0.22 -2.92 -2.31
CA GLY A 312 -0.73 -1.66 -1.78
C GLY A 312 -2.26 -1.65 -1.67
N GLY A 313 -2.82 -0.70 -0.94
CA GLY A 313 -4.26 -0.65 -0.64
C GLY A 313 -5.18 -0.62 -1.86
N VAL A 314 -4.78 0.03 -2.96
CA VAL A 314 -5.55 0.06 -4.22
C VAL A 314 -5.56 -1.30 -4.92
N ALA A 315 -4.61 -2.20 -4.63
CA ALA A 315 -4.63 -3.57 -5.12
C ALA A 315 -5.85 -4.38 -4.62
N CYS A 316 -6.59 -3.88 -3.62
CA CYS A 316 -7.88 -4.43 -3.18
C CYS A 316 -9.04 -4.08 -4.12
N ASN A 317 -8.88 -3.12 -5.04
CA ASN A 317 -9.94 -2.70 -5.96
C ASN A 317 -10.39 -3.87 -6.85
N SER A 318 -11.70 -4.13 -6.88
CA SER A 318 -12.25 -5.30 -7.55
C SER A 318 -12.10 -5.23 -9.07
N LEU A 319 -12.27 -4.04 -9.66
CA LEU A 319 -12.12 -3.86 -11.11
C LEU A 319 -10.65 -4.02 -11.51
N LEU A 320 -9.70 -3.53 -10.70
CA LEU A 320 -8.26 -3.70 -10.96
C LEU A 320 -7.90 -5.19 -11.01
N ARG A 321 -8.32 -5.98 -10.02
CA ARG A 321 -8.10 -7.43 -9.98
C ARG A 321 -8.71 -8.14 -11.19
N GLN A 322 -9.95 -7.80 -11.53
CA GLN A 322 -10.64 -8.34 -12.69
C GLN A 322 -9.88 -8.02 -13.99
N ARG A 323 -9.48 -6.76 -14.20
CA ARG A 323 -8.76 -6.34 -15.42
C ARG A 323 -7.43 -7.06 -15.58
N PHE A 324 -6.66 -7.23 -14.52
CA PHE A 324 -5.44 -8.03 -14.57
C PHE A 324 -5.73 -9.49 -14.96
N THR A 325 -6.80 -10.07 -14.44
CA THR A 325 -7.21 -11.44 -14.81
C THR A 325 -7.59 -11.53 -16.30
N ASP A 326 -8.32 -10.55 -16.81
CA ASP A 326 -8.86 -10.57 -18.18
C ASP A 326 -7.81 -10.23 -19.24
N TRP A 327 -6.93 -9.26 -18.96
CA TRP A 327 -6.01 -8.68 -19.95
C TRP A 327 -4.60 -9.27 -19.90
N CYS A 328 -4.19 -9.84 -18.77
CA CYS A 328 -2.81 -10.31 -18.59
C CYS A 328 -2.65 -11.79 -18.93
N ARG A 329 -3.34 -12.26 -19.97
CA ARG A 329 -3.17 -13.63 -20.46
C ARG A 329 -1.73 -13.86 -20.92
N GLY A 330 -1.07 -14.84 -20.31
CA GLY A 330 0.35 -15.12 -20.56
C GLY A 330 1.29 -14.65 -19.47
N PHE A 331 0.80 -13.83 -18.51
CA PHE A 331 1.54 -13.42 -17.32
C PHE A 331 1.03 -14.12 -16.06
N ASN A 332 1.92 -14.35 -15.12
CA ASN A 332 1.58 -14.77 -13.77
C ASN A 332 1.35 -13.52 -12.92
N VAL A 333 0.11 -13.19 -12.60
CA VAL A 333 -0.22 -12.02 -11.78
C VAL A 333 -0.49 -12.45 -10.35
N PHE A 334 0.17 -11.79 -9.40
CA PHE A 334 0.09 -12.08 -7.98
C PHE A 334 -0.43 -10.87 -7.21
N PHE A 335 -1.44 -11.11 -6.40
CA PHE A 335 -2.01 -10.14 -5.47
C PHE A 335 -1.95 -10.71 -4.07
N PRO A 336 -1.57 -9.95 -3.06
CA PRO A 336 -1.81 -10.37 -1.69
C PRO A 336 -3.31 -10.25 -1.36
N SER A 337 -3.71 -10.95 -0.30
CA SER A 337 -5.05 -10.78 0.30
C SER A 337 -5.24 -9.34 0.78
N PRO A 338 -6.47 -8.89 0.99
CA PRO A 338 -6.73 -7.54 1.47
C PRO A 338 -5.96 -7.17 2.75
N ASN A 339 -5.82 -8.11 3.67
CA ASN A 339 -5.13 -7.90 4.94
C ASN A 339 -3.61 -7.69 4.78
N LEU A 340 -3.01 -8.20 3.71
CA LEU A 340 -1.59 -8.01 3.40
C LEU A 340 -1.36 -6.97 2.29
N SER A 341 -2.42 -6.52 1.62
CA SER A 341 -2.36 -5.44 0.62
C SER A 341 -2.31 -4.05 1.28
N THR A 342 -3.01 -3.86 2.40
CA THR A 342 -2.93 -2.63 3.20
C THR A 342 -1.69 -2.61 4.09
N ASP A 343 -1.39 -1.46 4.69
CA ASP A 343 -0.23 -1.30 5.56
C ASP A 343 -0.29 -2.27 6.73
N ASN A 344 0.77 -3.07 6.88
CA ASN A 344 0.88 -4.09 7.91
C ASN A 344 2.34 -4.35 8.26
N ALA A 345 2.59 -4.88 9.44
CA ALA A 345 3.95 -5.14 9.90
C ALA A 345 4.53 -6.49 9.45
N ALA A 346 3.68 -7.42 8.98
CA ALA A 346 4.18 -8.70 8.47
C ALA A 346 5.02 -8.52 7.20
N MET A 347 4.66 -7.56 6.34
CA MET A 347 5.42 -7.18 5.16
C MET A 347 6.79 -6.60 5.53
N ILE A 348 6.86 -5.83 6.61
CA ILE A 348 8.10 -5.24 7.12
C ILE A 348 9.00 -6.31 7.77
N ALA A 349 8.41 -7.22 8.54
CA ALA A 349 9.16 -8.34 9.12
C ALA A 349 9.72 -9.27 8.04
N ALA A 350 8.94 -9.55 6.98
CA ALA A 350 9.39 -10.38 5.87
C ALA A 350 10.54 -9.73 5.10
N ALA A 351 10.40 -8.47 4.69
CA ALA A 351 11.48 -7.73 4.03
C ALA A 351 12.73 -7.62 4.93
N GLY A 352 12.52 -7.33 6.22
CA GLY A 352 13.57 -7.26 7.23
C GLY A 352 14.35 -8.57 7.37
N TYR A 353 13.68 -9.72 7.30
CA TYR A 353 14.34 -11.02 7.32
C TYR A 353 15.38 -11.15 6.19
N TYR A 354 15.02 -10.83 4.94
CA TYR A 354 15.93 -10.93 3.80
C TYR A 354 17.12 -9.97 3.95
N ARG A 355 16.89 -8.74 4.39
CA ARG A 355 17.95 -7.78 4.69
C ARG A 355 18.90 -8.26 5.80
N LEU A 356 18.35 -8.82 6.86
CA LEU A 356 19.13 -9.41 7.95
C LEU A 356 19.98 -10.60 7.49
N ARG A 357 19.43 -11.46 6.60
CA ARG A 357 20.15 -12.58 5.99
C ARG A 357 21.23 -12.11 5.02
N ALA A 358 21.07 -10.96 4.41
CA ALA A 358 22.08 -10.28 3.61
C ALA A 358 23.19 -9.61 4.46
N GLY A 359 23.08 -9.65 5.80
CA GLY A 359 24.05 -9.06 6.70
C GLY A 359 23.78 -7.60 7.06
N GLU A 360 22.68 -7.01 6.58
CA GLU A 360 22.34 -5.63 6.91
C GLU A 360 21.99 -5.49 8.39
N ARG A 361 22.49 -4.43 9.01
CA ARG A 361 22.22 -4.03 10.39
C ARG A 361 22.14 -2.51 10.45
N ALA A 362 21.21 -2.03 11.26
CA ALA A 362 21.08 -0.60 11.53
C ALA A 362 21.58 -0.28 12.94
N GLY A 363 22.23 0.87 13.07
CA GLY A 363 22.62 1.42 14.37
C GLY A 363 21.54 2.37 14.92
N ILE A 364 21.83 2.96 16.07
CA ILE A 364 20.99 3.96 16.72
C ILE A 364 20.84 5.25 15.91
N SER A 365 21.76 5.49 14.95
CA SER A 365 21.72 6.63 14.02
C SER A 365 20.65 6.49 12.91
N LEU A 366 19.99 5.33 12.79
CA LEU A 366 18.88 5.16 11.82
C LEU A 366 17.85 6.28 11.97
N SER A 367 17.46 6.92 10.88
CA SER A 367 16.59 8.09 10.88
C SER A 367 15.39 7.89 9.93
N PRO A 368 14.24 8.51 10.21
CA PRO A 368 13.09 8.42 9.34
C PRO A 368 13.29 9.28 8.08
N HIS A 369 12.75 8.80 6.96
CA HIS A 369 12.83 9.49 5.67
C HIS A 369 11.43 9.68 5.08
N ALA A 370 10.95 10.94 4.97
CA ALA A 370 9.66 11.24 4.33
C ALA A 370 9.65 10.80 2.85
N SER A 371 10.78 10.98 2.18
CA SER A 371 11.01 10.49 0.82
C SER A 371 12.19 9.53 0.84
N PHE A 372 11.97 8.30 0.42
CA PHE A 372 12.98 7.26 0.38
C PHE A 372 12.76 6.38 -0.86
N PRO A 373 13.29 6.80 -2.03
CA PRO A 373 13.11 6.05 -3.26
C PRO A 373 13.68 4.63 -3.12
N LEU A 374 12.88 3.64 -3.46
CA LEU A 374 13.31 2.24 -3.42
C LEU A 374 14.38 1.98 -4.50
N GLY A 375 15.42 1.22 -4.15
CA GLY A 375 16.57 0.95 -5.03
C GLY A 375 17.70 1.97 -4.90
N THR A 376 17.54 3.03 -4.11
CA THR A 376 18.64 3.95 -3.80
C THR A 376 19.44 3.45 -2.59
N LYS A 377 20.76 3.73 -2.61
CA LYS A 377 21.59 3.49 -1.42
C LYS A 377 21.15 4.43 -0.29
N ARG A 378 21.14 3.94 0.94
CA ARG A 378 20.93 4.80 2.11
C ARG A 378 21.89 6.00 2.06
N PRO A 379 21.40 7.21 2.35
CA PRO A 379 22.32 8.32 2.60
C PRO A 379 23.27 7.93 3.74
N GLN A 380 24.57 8.03 3.52
CA GLN A 380 25.51 7.85 4.62
C GLN A 380 25.31 8.99 5.61
N PRO A 381 25.31 8.74 6.94
CA PRO A 381 25.29 9.83 7.91
C PRO A 381 26.53 10.68 7.69
N GLN A 382 26.30 12.00 7.55
CA GLN A 382 27.35 13.03 7.51
C GLN A 382 28.02 13.14 8.88
#